data_023f553a7bfeb8b68a61fa83c8cef186
#
_entry.id   023f553a7bfeb8b68a61fa83c8cef186
#
_cell.length_a   1.000
_cell.length_b   1.000
_cell.length_c   1.000
_cell.angle_alpha   90.00
_cell.angle_beta   90.00
_cell.angle_gamma   90.00
#
_symmetry.space_group_name_H-M   'P 1'
#
loop_
_entity.id
_entity.type
_entity.pdbx_description
1 polymer ?
#
loop_
_entity_poly.entity_id
_entity_poly.type
_entity_poly.pdbx_seq_one_letter_code
_entity_poly.pdbx_strand_id
1 'polypeptide(L)'
;MLDWKELEQECLSCQKCALSQTRHNVVFGTGPRHAEVMLIGAGPGENEDLQGLPFVGRGGKLLDDMLELIDLSREKNVYIANMVKCRPPQNRDPLNTEQ
;
A
#
# COMPACT_ATOMS: atom_id res chain seq x y z
N MET A 1 -2.00 16.31 -15.04
CA MET A 1 -1.75 15.62 -13.77
C MET A 1 -3.05 15.00 -13.28
N LEU A 2 -3.00 13.74 -12.85
CA LEU A 2 -4.18 13.05 -12.35
C LEU A 2 -4.56 13.58 -10.96
N ASP A 3 -5.87 13.73 -10.69
CA ASP A 3 -6.32 13.97 -9.34
C ASP A 3 -6.29 12.64 -8.55
N TRP A 4 -6.61 12.68 -7.26
CA TRP A 4 -6.52 11.51 -6.40
C TRP A 4 -7.43 10.36 -6.86
N LYS A 5 -8.67 10.69 -7.23
CA LYS A 5 -9.65 9.69 -7.65
C LYS A 5 -9.22 9.03 -8.96
N GLU A 6 -8.75 9.81 -9.91
CA GLU A 6 -8.27 9.29 -11.20
C GLU A 6 -7.06 8.39 -11.01
N LEU A 7 -6.11 8.80 -10.15
CA LEU A 7 -4.94 8.00 -9.84
C LEU A 7 -5.32 6.67 -9.21
N GLU A 8 -6.24 6.68 -8.27
CA GLU A 8 -6.70 5.45 -7.63
C GLU A 8 -7.34 4.51 -8.63
N GLN A 9 -8.23 5.01 -9.49
CA GLN A 9 -8.87 4.18 -10.51
C GLN A 9 -7.88 3.60 -11.49
N GLU A 10 -6.88 4.38 -11.89
CA GLU A 10 -5.84 3.90 -12.79
C GLU A 10 -4.99 2.81 -12.15
N CYS A 11 -4.67 2.94 -10.86
CA CYS A 11 -3.96 1.91 -10.12
C CYS A 11 -4.79 0.62 -9.96
N LEU A 12 -6.07 0.74 -9.66
CA LEU A 12 -6.95 -0.42 -9.44
C LEU A 12 -7.11 -1.28 -10.70
N SER A 13 -6.98 -0.67 -11.88
CA SER A 13 -7.08 -1.39 -13.15
C SER A 13 -5.75 -1.57 -13.85
N CYS A 14 -4.64 -1.26 -13.19
CA CYS A 14 -3.31 -1.28 -13.81
C CYS A 14 -2.88 -2.69 -14.21
N GLN A 15 -2.37 -2.84 -15.44
CA GLN A 15 -1.82 -4.08 -15.97
C GLN A 15 -0.45 -3.85 -16.64
N LYS A 16 0.29 -2.84 -16.15
CA LYS A 16 1.54 -2.41 -16.79
C LYS A 16 2.73 -3.35 -16.56
N CYS A 17 2.62 -4.26 -15.59
CA CYS A 17 3.70 -5.22 -15.32
C CYS A 17 3.12 -6.59 -14.97
N ALA A 18 4.00 -7.59 -14.88
CA ALA A 18 3.60 -8.98 -14.64
C ALA A 18 2.93 -9.19 -13.27
N LEU A 19 3.11 -8.30 -12.31
CA LEU A 19 2.49 -8.43 -11.00
C LEU A 19 0.97 -8.41 -11.06
N SER A 20 0.40 -7.82 -12.11
CA SER A 20 -1.05 -7.82 -12.32
C SER A 20 -1.63 -9.22 -12.54
N GLN A 21 -0.80 -10.18 -12.96
CA GLN A 21 -1.25 -11.54 -13.26
C GLN A 21 -1.36 -12.42 -12.02
N THR A 22 -0.62 -12.10 -10.95
CA THR A 22 -0.54 -12.93 -9.75
C THR A 22 -1.15 -12.28 -8.51
N ARG A 23 -1.44 -10.99 -8.56
CA ARG A 23 -2.07 -10.30 -7.44
C ARG A 23 -3.53 -10.73 -7.28
N HIS A 24 -4.03 -10.71 -6.04
CA HIS A 24 -5.46 -10.85 -5.77
C HIS A 24 -6.14 -9.49 -5.78
N ASN A 25 -5.52 -8.48 -5.17
CA ASN A 25 -6.01 -7.11 -5.14
C ASN A 25 -4.89 -6.13 -5.38
N VAL A 26 -5.24 -4.96 -5.90
CA VAL A 26 -4.34 -3.81 -5.89
C VAL A 26 -4.40 -3.20 -4.50
N VAL A 27 -3.24 -2.94 -3.91
CA VAL A 27 -3.14 -2.31 -2.59
C VAL A 27 -2.72 -0.87 -2.82
N PHE A 28 -3.71 0.03 -2.96
CA PHE A 28 -3.44 1.43 -3.32
C PHE A 28 -2.87 2.22 -2.15
N GLY A 29 -3.49 2.12 -1.00
CA GLY A 29 -3.08 2.84 0.20
C GLY A 29 -4.26 2.98 1.16
N THR A 30 -3.99 3.54 2.35
CA THR A 30 -5.03 3.78 3.34
C THR A 30 -4.69 4.98 4.20
N GLY A 31 -5.70 5.73 4.61
CA GLY A 31 -5.58 6.89 5.47
C GLY A 31 -6.25 8.12 4.89
N PRO A 32 -6.22 9.23 5.64
CA PRO A 32 -6.78 10.49 5.15
C PRO A 32 -5.95 11.00 3.96
N ARG A 33 -6.64 11.46 2.91
CA ARG A 33 -5.97 11.96 1.69
C ARG A 33 -5.17 13.23 1.92
N HIS A 34 -5.51 13.97 2.99
CA HIS A 34 -4.83 15.22 3.34
C HIS A 34 -3.94 15.08 4.56
N ALA A 35 -3.49 13.85 4.87
CA ALA A 35 -2.61 13.61 5.98
C ALA A 35 -1.28 14.36 5.82
N GLU A 36 -0.75 14.89 6.92
CA GLU A 36 0.54 15.58 6.91
C GLU A 36 1.72 14.60 6.90
N VAL A 37 1.49 13.35 7.31
CA VAL A 37 2.53 12.31 7.35
C VAL A 37 2.14 11.19 6.40
N MET A 38 3.09 10.77 5.58
CA MET A 38 2.93 9.65 4.68
C MET A 38 4.04 8.64 4.91
N LEU A 39 3.67 7.39 5.12
CA LEU A 39 4.62 6.28 5.25
C LEU A 39 4.60 5.47 3.96
N ILE A 40 5.79 5.17 3.44
CA ILE A 40 5.92 4.47 2.17
C ILE A 40 6.75 3.20 2.39
N GLY A 41 6.15 2.05 2.15
CA GLY A 41 6.84 0.77 2.15
C GLY A 41 7.21 0.30 0.75
N ALA A 42 7.75 -0.90 0.64
CA ALA A 42 8.20 -1.44 -0.64
C ALA A 42 7.06 -2.05 -1.46
N GLY A 43 6.32 -2.97 -0.90
CA GLY A 43 5.23 -3.64 -1.61
C GLY A 43 4.36 -4.49 -0.68
N PRO A 44 3.18 -4.90 -1.15
CA PRO A 44 2.25 -5.70 -0.35
C PRO A 44 2.75 -7.13 -0.13
N GLY A 45 2.47 -7.67 1.06
CA GLY A 45 2.62 -9.09 1.35
C GLY A 45 1.31 -9.84 1.11
N GLU A 46 1.26 -11.10 1.58
CA GLU A 46 0.10 -11.97 1.38
C GLU A 46 -1.18 -11.39 2.00
N ASN A 47 -1.12 -10.98 3.26
CA ASN A 47 -2.30 -10.45 3.95
C ASN A 47 -2.79 -9.16 3.31
N GLU A 48 -1.87 -8.31 2.90
CA GLU A 48 -2.20 -7.07 2.20
C GLU A 48 -2.87 -7.34 0.87
N ASP A 49 -2.34 -8.29 0.11
CA ASP A 49 -2.89 -8.67 -1.19
C ASP A 49 -4.32 -9.23 -1.05
N LEU A 50 -4.56 -10.04 -0.03
CA LEU A 50 -5.87 -10.63 0.22
C LEU A 50 -6.90 -9.60 0.68
N GLN A 51 -6.50 -8.60 1.46
CA GLN A 51 -7.40 -7.59 2.01
C GLN A 51 -7.49 -6.30 1.20
N GLY A 52 -6.51 -6.05 0.33
CA GLY A 52 -6.45 -4.82 -0.45
C GLY A 52 -5.99 -3.60 0.35
N LEU A 53 -5.43 -3.79 1.53
CA LEU A 53 -4.98 -2.71 2.42
C LEU A 53 -3.50 -2.89 2.76
N PRO A 54 -2.71 -1.79 2.86
CA PRO A 54 -1.30 -1.88 3.22
C PRO A 54 -1.10 -2.12 4.72
N PHE A 55 -0.04 -2.84 5.05
CA PHE A 55 0.40 -3.03 6.44
C PHE A 55 -0.71 -3.56 7.35
N VAL A 56 -1.30 -4.70 7.00
CA VAL A 56 -2.37 -5.35 7.79
C VAL A 56 -1.94 -6.68 8.43
N GLY A 57 -0.74 -7.18 8.11
CA GLY A 57 -0.18 -8.35 8.78
C GLY A 57 0.46 -8.02 10.12
N ARG A 58 1.34 -8.91 10.60
CA ARG A 58 2.05 -8.71 11.88
C ARG A 58 2.82 -7.40 11.93
N GLY A 59 3.58 -7.10 10.87
CA GLY A 59 4.34 -5.87 10.79
C GLY A 59 3.45 -4.64 10.80
N GLY A 60 2.29 -4.73 10.14
CA GLY A 60 1.33 -3.64 10.12
C GLY A 60 0.72 -3.37 11.48
N LYS A 61 0.42 -4.42 12.25
CA LYS A 61 -0.10 -4.26 13.60
C LYS A 61 0.92 -3.61 14.52
N LEU A 62 2.18 -4.04 14.42
CA LEU A 62 3.25 -3.43 15.18
C LEU A 62 3.43 -1.96 14.80
N LEU A 63 3.35 -1.65 13.51
CA LEU A 63 3.42 -0.27 13.03
C LEU A 63 2.31 0.58 13.64
N ASP A 64 1.07 0.10 13.66
CA ASP A 64 -0.04 0.84 14.25
C ASP A 64 0.20 1.10 15.74
N ASP A 65 0.70 0.12 16.48
CA ASP A 65 1.02 0.29 17.89
C ASP A 65 2.12 1.33 18.11
N MET A 66 3.15 1.32 17.27
CA MET A 66 4.24 2.30 17.36
C MET A 66 3.77 3.71 17.03
N LEU A 67 2.91 3.85 16.01
CA LEU A 67 2.34 5.15 15.65
C LEU A 67 1.48 5.72 16.77
N GLU A 68 0.73 4.89 17.45
CA GLU A 68 -0.09 5.32 18.58
C GLU A 68 0.74 5.96 19.69
N LEU A 69 1.95 5.46 19.91
CA LEU A 69 2.85 6.01 20.94
C LEU A 69 3.26 7.46 20.68
N ILE A 70 3.18 7.93 19.43
CA ILE A 70 3.55 9.29 19.05
C ILE A 70 2.36 10.07 18.50
N ASP A 71 1.14 9.65 18.88
CA ASP A 71 -0.12 10.30 18.50
C ASP A 71 -0.36 10.31 16.99
N LEU A 72 0.12 9.30 16.29
CA LEU A 72 -0.16 9.13 14.85
C LEU A 72 -1.04 7.90 14.65
N SER A 73 -1.91 7.97 13.64
CA SER A 73 -2.80 6.86 13.30
C SER A 73 -3.21 6.96 11.84
N ARG A 74 -3.24 5.82 11.14
CA ARG A 74 -3.74 5.79 9.75
C ARG A 74 -5.21 6.17 9.65
N GLU A 75 -5.92 6.17 10.76
CA GLU A 75 -7.32 6.59 10.80
C GLU A 75 -7.48 8.11 10.92
N LYS A 76 -6.47 8.81 11.41
CA LYS A 76 -6.56 10.24 11.73
C LYS A 76 -5.63 11.14 10.93
N ASN A 77 -4.34 10.82 10.88
CA ASN A 77 -3.34 11.79 10.41
C ASN A 77 -2.16 11.18 9.66
N VAL A 78 -2.20 9.89 9.35
CA VAL A 78 -1.15 9.23 8.57
C VAL A 78 -1.76 8.52 7.37
N TYR A 79 -1.18 8.76 6.19
CA TYR A 79 -1.49 7.97 5.01
C TYR A 79 -0.39 6.94 4.80
N ILE A 80 -0.77 5.68 4.56
CA ILE A 80 0.17 4.57 4.40
C ILE A 80 0.02 3.98 3.01
N ALA A 81 1.13 3.83 2.30
CA ALA A 81 1.15 3.26 0.95
C ALA A 81 2.44 2.47 0.74
N ASN A 82 2.52 1.77 -0.38
CA ASN A 82 3.73 1.10 -0.82
C ASN A 82 4.17 1.69 -2.16
N MET A 83 5.46 1.59 -2.46
CA MET A 83 5.99 2.00 -3.76
C MET A 83 5.33 1.17 -4.87
N VAL A 84 5.21 -0.14 -4.67
CA VAL A 84 4.55 -1.06 -5.60
C VAL A 84 3.17 -1.41 -5.05
N LYS A 85 2.15 -1.34 -5.90
CA LYS A 85 0.75 -1.53 -5.48
C LYS A 85 0.27 -2.97 -5.60
N CYS A 86 1.07 -3.85 -6.18
CA CYS A 86 0.74 -5.26 -6.39
C CYS A 86 1.76 -6.14 -5.69
N ARG A 87 1.31 -7.26 -5.11
CA ARG A 87 2.19 -8.18 -4.39
C ARG A 87 3.17 -8.85 -5.33
N PRO A 88 4.50 -8.74 -5.08
CA PRO A 88 5.47 -9.57 -5.78
C PRO A 88 5.30 -11.04 -5.39
N PRO A 89 5.51 -12.00 -6.33
CA PRO A 89 5.39 -13.42 -6.02
C PRO A 89 6.29 -13.81 -4.85
N GLN A 90 5.75 -14.63 -3.93
CA GLN A 90 6.49 -15.15 -2.76
C GLN A 90 7.09 -14.05 -1.87
N ASN A 91 6.47 -12.87 -1.87
CA ASN A 91 6.89 -11.73 -1.05
C ASN A 91 8.35 -11.28 -1.31
N ARG A 92 8.87 -11.52 -2.52
CA ARG A 92 10.19 -11.02 -2.90
C ARG A 92 10.19 -9.49 -2.99
N ASP A 93 11.37 -8.91 -2.99
CA ASP A 93 11.49 -7.47 -3.23
C ASP A 93 11.06 -7.13 -4.66
N PRO A 94 10.41 -5.97 -4.87
CA PRO A 94 10.05 -5.54 -6.21
C PRO A 94 11.28 -5.29 -7.08
N LEU A 95 11.20 -5.67 -8.35
CA LEU A 95 12.24 -5.35 -9.32
C LEU A 95 12.16 -3.88 -9.71
N ASN A 96 13.29 -3.30 -10.14
CA ASN A 96 13.31 -1.89 -10.55
C ASN A 96 12.27 -1.60 -11.65
N THR A 97 12.05 -2.54 -12.55
CA THR A 97 11.08 -2.40 -13.64
C THR A 97 9.62 -2.46 -13.17
N GLU A 98 9.38 -2.93 -11.95
CA GLU A 98 8.03 -3.02 -11.37
C GLU A 98 7.65 -1.81 -10.52
N GLN A 99 8.63 -1.01 -10.17
CA GLN A 99 8.41 0.17 -9.33
C GLN A 99 7.88 1.38 -10.06
#